data_99097bfa2a7fb4122f8e6e100cd44457
#
_entry.id   99097bfa2a7fb4122f8e6e100cd44457
#
_cell.length_a   1.000
_cell.length_b   1.000
_cell.length_c   1.000
_cell.angle_alpha   90.00
_cell.angle_beta   90.00
_cell.angle_gamma   90.00
#
_symmetry.space_group_name_H-M   'P 1'
#
loop_
_entity.id
_entity.type
_entity.pdbx_description
1 polymer ?
#
loop_
_entity_poly.entity_id
_entity_poly.type
_entity_poly.pdbx_seq_one_letter_code
_entity_poly.pdbx_strand_id
1 'polypeptide(L)'
;DEDLSRGLGDVYKRQLVRVIIAITLFEAAYCAEVIRGGLQALPRGQYDAAKSLGMGYWKMHIFVILPQALKLVIPGIANTFLALVKDTPLIFVVGLAEIAGMLALAKTNPKWLGFAMEGYIFAAIIFWIICYAMSKYSYNLEQKYKTER
;
A
#
# COMPACT_ATOMS: atom_id res chain seq x y z
N ASP A 1 -12.64 28.63 24.90
CA ASP A 1 -11.74 28.29 23.73
C ASP A 1 -11.00 26.99 23.93
N GLU A 2 -10.51 26.68 25.15
CA GLU A 2 -9.72 25.47 25.42
C GLU A 2 -10.54 24.17 25.33
N ASP A 3 -11.79 24.19 25.81
CA ASP A 3 -12.69 23.03 25.72
C ASP A 3 -13.15 22.76 24.29
N LEU A 4 -13.32 23.80 23.48
CA LEU A 4 -13.65 23.66 22.07
C LEU A 4 -12.48 23.05 21.27
N SER A 5 -11.25 23.46 21.55
CA SER A 5 -10.05 22.92 20.93
C SER A 5 -9.79 21.47 21.30
N ARG A 6 -10.05 21.07 22.55
CA ARG A 6 -9.98 19.66 23.01
C ARG A 6 -11.06 18.82 22.34
N GLY A 7 -12.30 19.32 22.24
CA GLY A 7 -13.39 18.61 21.57
C GLY A 7 -13.11 18.36 20.08
N LEU A 8 -12.60 19.36 19.37
CA LEU A 8 -12.20 19.23 17.97
C LEU A 8 -11.04 18.22 17.80
N GLY A 9 -10.06 18.27 18.70
CA GLY A 9 -8.94 17.31 18.69
C GLY A 9 -9.40 15.86 18.87
N ASP A 10 -10.38 15.61 19.74
CA ASP A 10 -10.91 14.26 19.98
C ASP A 10 -11.78 13.74 18.84
N VAL A 11 -12.53 14.61 18.17
CA VAL A 11 -13.27 14.26 16.95
C VAL A 11 -12.30 13.90 15.84
N TYR A 12 -11.26 14.69 15.64
CA TYR A 12 -10.23 14.44 14.62
C TYR A 12 -9.49 13.10 14.85
N LYS A 13 -9.09 12.82 16.11
CA LYS A 13 -8.46 11.56 16.48
C LYS A 13 -9.35 10.36 16.20
N ARG A 14 -10.63 10.43 16.56
CA ARG A 14 -11.59 9.35 16.30
C ARG A 14 -11.79 9.11 14.81
N GLN A 15 -11.83 10.18 14.03
CA GLN A 15 -11.97 10.09 12.58
C GLN A 15 -10.72 9.45 11.93
N LEU A 16 -9.53 9.84 12.38
CA LEU A 16 -8.26 9.26 11.93
C LEU A 16 -8.20 7.76 12.23
N VAL A 17 -8.58 7.33 13.43
CA VAL A 17 -8.61 5.90 13.79
C VAL A 17 -9.58 5.12 12.90
N ARG A 18 -10.78 5.65 12.62
CA ARG A 18 -11.75 5.01 11.72
C ARG A 18 -11.20 4.84 10.31
N VAL A 19 -10.55 5.87 9.78
CA VAL A 19 -9.93 5.84 8.45
C VAL A 19 -8.79 4.81 8.39
N ILE A 20 -7.92 4.78 9.41
CA ILE A 20 -6.85 3.79 9.49
C ILE A 20 -7.41 2.37 9.50
N ILE A 21 -8.43 2.10 10.32
CA ILE A 21 -9.06 0.77 10.36
C ILE A 21 -9.65 0.41 8.99
N ALA A 22 -10.39 1.33 8.36
CA ALA A 22 -11.02 1.07 7.07
C ALA A 22 -9.99 0.78 5.97
N ILE A 23 -8.93 1.58 5.86
CA ILE A 23 -7.86 1.38 4.89
C ILE A 23 -7.10 0.08 5.19
N THR A 24 -6.82 -0.21 6.47
CA THR A 24 -6.13 -1.46 6.85
C THR A 24 -6.93 -2.70 6.45
N LEU A 25 -8.24 -2.71 6.67
CA LEU A 25 -9.09 -3.83 6.28
C LEU A 25 -9.18 -3.97 4.76
N PHE A 26 -9.27 -2.86 4.05
CA PHE A 26 -9.31 -2.84 2.59
C PHE A 26 -8.01 -3.40 2.00
N GLU A 27 -6.87 -2.88 2.43
CA GLU A 27 -5.55 -3.33 1.98
C GLU A 27 -5.25 -4.78 2.38
N ALA A 28 -5.69 -5.21 3.56
CA ALA A 28 -5.56 -6.61 4.00
C ALA A 28 -6.29 -7.57 3.05
N ALA A 29 -7.47 -7.17 2.54
CA ALA A 29 -8.20 -7.97 1.56
C ALA A 29 -7.42 -8.10 0.24
N TYR A 30 -6.84 -7.00 -0.26
CA TYR A 30 -5.98 -7.04 -1.45
C TYR A 30 -4.73 -7.88 -1.24
N CYS A 31 -4.03 -7.72 -0.13
CA CYS A 31 -2.88 -8.55 0.21
C CYS A 31 -3.25 -10.04 0.28
N ALA A 32 -4.39 -10.37 0.85
CA ALA A 32 -4.87 -11.76 0.90
C ALA A 32 -5.09 -12.34 -0.51
N GLU A 33 -5.67 -11.57 -1.44
CA GLU A 33 -5.83 -11.99 -2.83
C GLU A 33 -4.49 -12.17 -3.56
N VAL A 34 -3.53 -11.28 -3.33
CA VAL A 34 -2.18 -11.40 -3.89
C VAL A 34 -1.49 -12.68 -3.39
N ILE A 35 -1.60 -12.97 -2.09
CA ILE A 35 -1.05 -14.20 -1.50
C ILE A 35 -1.75 -15.43 -2.07
N ARG A 36 -3.07 -15.41 -2.16
CA ARG A 36 -3.86 -16.50 -2.73
C ARG A 36 -3.46 -16.76 -4.19
N GLY A 37 -3.33 -15.71 -4.98
CA GLY A 37 -2.90 -15.79 -6.38
C GLY A 37 -1.49 -16.39 -6.52
N GLY A 38 -0.55 -15.98 -5.67
CA GLY A 38 0.81 -16.54 -5.64
C GLY A 38 0.85 -18.03 -5.29
N LEU A 39 0.04 -18.47 -4.33
CA LEU A 39 -0.09 -19.89 -3.98
C LEU A 39 -0.72 -20.71 -5.12
N GLN A 40 -1.73 -20.16 -5.80
CA GLN A 40 -2.41 -20.82 -6.93
C GLN A 40 -1.55 -20.88 -8.21
N ALA A 41 -0.60 -19.97 -8.36
CA ALA A 41 0.30 -19.92 -9.50
C ALA A 41 1.38 -21.02 -9.47
N LEU A 42 1.54 -21.70 -8.34
CA LEU A 42 2.51 -22.81 -8.24
C LEU A 42 2.01 -24.05 -9.01
N PRO A 43 2.88 -24.69 -9.83
CA PRO A 43 2.54 -25.92 -10.53
C PRO A 43 2.14 -27.03 -9.57
N ARG A 44 1.07 -27.77 -9.87
CA ARG A 44 0.61 -28.91 -9.07
C ARG A 44 1.70 -29.98 -8.88
N GLY A 45 2.59 -30.11 -9.84
CA GLY A 45 3.72 -31.04 -9.75
C GLY A 45 4.63 -30.83 -8.54
N GLN A 46 4.74 -29.60 -8.02
CA GLN A 46 5.50 -29.33 -6.79
C GLN A 46 4.84 -30.00 -5.56
N TYR A 47 3.52 -29.96 -5.50
CA TYR A 47 2.73 -30.62 -4.46
C TYR A 47 2.84 -32.14 -4.57
N ASP A 48 2.76 -32.68 -5.81
CA ASP A 48 2.80 -34.11 -6.05
C ASP A 48 4.19 -34.69 -5.80
N ALA A 49 5.26 -33.98 -6.22
CA ALA A 49 6.63 -34.36 -5.93
C ALA A 49 6.93 -34.41 -4.43
N ALA A 50 6.49 -33.38 -3.68
CA ALA A 50 6.68 -33.34 -2.23
C ALA A 50 5.93 -34.49 -1.52
N LYS A 51 4.72 -34.81 -1.97
CA LYS A 51 3.95 -35.95 -1.46
C LYS A 51 4.62 -37.29 -1.75
N SER A 52 5.18 -37.45 -2.96
CA SER A 52 5.92 -38.67 -3.36
C SER A 52 7.15 -38.90 -2.50
N LEU A 53 7.75 -37.85 -1.97
CA LEU A 53 8.85 -37.90 -0.99
C LEU A 53 8.36 -38.19 0.45
N GLY A 54 7.08 -38.46 0.66
CA GLY A 54 6.50 -38.73 1.97
C GLY A 54 6.39 -37.50 2.88
N MET A 55 6.44 -36.29 2.34
CA MET A 55 6.33 -35.07 3.13
C MET A 55 4.90 -34.88 3.63
N GLY A 56 4.73 -34.74 4.95
CA GLY A 56 3.46 -34.33 5.54
C GLY A 56 3.07 -32.91 5.16
N TYR A 57 1.78 -32.57 5.31
CA TYR A 57 1.19 -31.28 4.90
C TYR A 57 2.03 -30.07 5.33
N TRP A 58 2.36 -29.95 6.61
CA TRP A 58 3.10 -28.82 7.15
C TRP A 58 4.53 -28.72 6.63
N LYS A 59 5.24 -29.88 6.54
CA LYS A 59 6.61 -29.88 6.01
C LYS A 59 6.64 -29.49 4.53
N MET A 60 5.71 -30.00 3.74
CA MET A 60 5.56 -29.65 2.33
C MET A 60 5.33 -28.13 2.16
N HIS A 61 4.40 -27.54 2.92
CA HIS A 61 4.08 -26.12 2.80
C HIS A 61 5.23 -25.23 3.26
N ILE A 62 5.87 -25.54 4.38
CA ILE A 62 6.92 -24.69 4.95
C ILE A 62 8.21 -24.75 4.11
N PHE A 63 8.62 -25.94 3.68
CA PHE A 63 9.93 -26.10 3.04
C PHE A 63 9.90 -26.05 1.52
N VAL A 64 8.77 -26.34 0.88
CA VAL A 64 8.67 -26.41 -0.59
C VAL A 64 7.77 -25.31 -1.15
N ILE A 65 6.53 -25.25 -0.69
CA ILE A 65 5.50 -24.39 -1.29
C ILE A 65 5.70 -22.92 -0.91
N LEU A 66 5.82 -22.62 0.38
CA LEU A 66 5.89 -21.24 0.87
C LEU A 66 7.11 -20.47 0.34
N PRO A 67 8.34 -21.02 0.30
CA PRO A 67 9.49 -20.29 -0.26
C PRO A 67 9.32 -19.94 -1.75
N GLN A 68 8.69 -20.83 -2.52
CA GLN A 68 8.42 -20.59 -3.93
C GLN A 68 7.27 -19.58 -4.11
N ALA A 69 6.19 -19.72 -3.34
CA ALA A 69 5.06 -18.81 -3.37
C ALA A 69 5.48 -17.38 -3.00
N LEU A 70 6.31 -17.20 -1.98
CA LEU A 70 6.79 -15.89 -1.55
C LEU A 70 7.52 -15.14 -2.68
N LYS A 71 8.29 -15.82 -3.52
CA LYS A 71 8.94 -15.19 -4.68
C LYS A 71 7.94 -14.61 -5.68
N LEU A 72 6.75 -15.21 -5.80
CA LEU A 72 5.68 -14.74 -6.66
C LEU A 72 4.84 -13.63 -6.02
N VAL A 73 4.70 -13.67 -4.70
CA VAL A 73 3.85 -12.77 -3.91
C VAL A 73 4.55 -11.43 -3.64
N ILE A 74 5.87 -11.43 -3.37
CA ILE A 74 6.62 -10.24 -2.98
C ILE A 74 6.46 -9.06 -3.96
N PRO A 75 6.60 -9.23 -5.29
CA PRO A 75 6.37 -8.14 -6.24
C PRO A 75 4.92 -7.61 -6.21
N GLY A 76 3.95 -8.51 -6.04
CA GLY A 76 2.54 -8.15 -5.91
C GLY A 76 2.27 -7.30 -4.69
N ILE A 77 2.81 -7.69 -3.52
CA ILE A 77 2.72 -6.90 -2.29
C ILE A 77 3.38 -5.52 -2.47
N ALA A 78 4.54 -5.45 -3.12
CA ALA A 78 5.19 -4.16 -3.39
C ALA A 78 4.31 -3.24 -4.24
N ASN A 79 3.58 -3.78 -5.22
CA ASN A 79 2.61 -3.03 -6.03
C ASN A 79 1.39 -2.59 -5.21
N THR A 80 0.91 -3.39 -4.25
CA THR A 80 -0.16 -3.00 -3.32
C THR A 80 0.27 -1.81 -2.47
N PHE A 81 1.49 -1.81 -1.93
CA PHE A 81 2.02 -0.65 -1.21
C PHE A 81 2.13 0.60 -2.09
N LEU A 82 2.50 0.45 -3.36
CA LEU A 82 2.53 1.56 -4.31
C LEU A 82 1.12 2.14 -4.54
N ALA A 83 0.11 1.28 -4.66
CA ALA A 83 -1.29 1.70 -4.77
C ALA A 83 -1.73 2.47 -3.52
N LEU A 84 -1.42 1.96 -2.31
CA LEU A 84 -1.74 2.60 -1.03
C LEU A 84 -1.19 4.04 -0.95
N VAL A 85 0.04 4.28 -1.41
CA VAL A 85 0.61 5.64 -1.45
C VAL A 85 -0.16 6.54 -2.40
N LYS A 86 -0.62 6.02 -3.55
CA LYS A 86 -1.44 6.78 -4.52
C LYS A 86 -2.85 7.06 -4.01
N ASP A 87 -3.37 6.22 -3.12
CA ASP A 87 -4.69 6.37 -2.52
C ASP A 87 -4.71 7.34 -1.34
N THR A 88 -3.54 7.79 -0.86
CA THR A 88 -3.43 8.77 0.24
C THR A 88 -4.31 10.01 0.04
N PRO A 89 -4.42 10.64 -1.16
CA PRO A 89 -5.29 11.80 -1.37
C PRO A 89 -6.78 11.55 -1.13
N LEU A 90 -7.24 10.29 -1.17
CA LEU A 90 -8.64 9.95 -0.87
C LEU A 90 -9.02 10.26 0.59
N ILE A 91 -8.04 10.29 1.49
CA ILE A 91 -8.23 10.64 2.90
C ILE A 91 -8.78 12.07 3.06
N PHE A 92 -8.47 12.97 2.12
CA PHE A 92 -9.02 14.32 2.10
C PHE A 92 -10.55 14.34 2.01
N VAL A 93 -11.16 13.39 1.30
CA VAL A 93 -12.62 13.26 1.17
C VAL A 93 -13.29 13.04 2.52
N VAL A 94 -12.58 12.45 3.47
CA VAL A 94 -13.05 12.18 4.84
C VAL A 94 -12.73 13.35 5.79
N GLY A 95 -12.23 14.47 5.27
CA GLY A 95 -11.93 15.70 6.03
C GLY A 95 -10.63 15.66 6.82
N LEU A 96 -9.73 14.73 6.54
CA LEU A 96 -8.38 14.71 7.10
C LEU A 96 -7.42 15.48 6.18
N ALA A 97 -6.63 16.38 6.76
CA ALA A 97 -5.64 17.14 6.02
C ALA A 97 -4.44 16.25 5.68
N GLU A 98 -4.20 16.08 4.40
CA GLU A 98 -3.01 15.50 3.81
C GLU A 98 -2.37 16.53 2.84
N ILE A 99 -1.36 16.19 2.05
CA ILE A 99 -0.62 17.18 1.23
C ILE A 99 -1.57 17.97 0.31
N ALA A 100 -2.48 17.32 -0.41
CA ALA A 100 -3.42 18.02 -1.30
C ALA A 100 -4.47 18.83 -0.53
N GLY A 101 -4.92 18.32 0.63
CA GLY A 101 -5.82 19.01 1.53
C GLY A 101 -5.17 20.23 2.19
N MET A 102 -3.92 20.14 2.59
CA MET A 102 -3.15 21.28 3.11
C MET A 102 -2.98 22.38 2.06
N LEU A 103 -2.75 22.02 0.80
CA LEU A 103 -2.73 22.97 -0.32
C LEU A 103 -4.09 23.63 -0.56
N ALA A 104 -5.17 22.84 -0.46
CA ALA A 104 -6.54 23.38 -0.57
C ALA A 104 -6.84 24.39 0.53
N LEU A 105 -6.38 24.14 1.77
CA LEU A 105 -6.49 25.09 2.89
C LEU A 105 -5.57 26.32 2.70
N ALA A 106 -4.35 26.13 2.19
CA ALA A 106 -3.44 27.25 1.94
C ALA A 106 -4.01 28.27 0.94
N LYS A 107 -4.80 27.82 -0.05
CA LYS A 107 -5.47 28.72 -1.02
C LYS A 107 -6.45 29.71 -0.38
N THR A 108 -7.01 29.39 0.77
CA THR A 108 -7.91 30.32 1.48
C THR A 108 -7.16 31.42 2.24
N ASN A 109 -5.84 31.30 2.39
CA ASN A 109 -5.04 32.28 3.07
C ASN A 109 -4.70 33.45 2.11
N PRO A 110 -4.96 34.72 2.47
CA PRO A 110 -4.68 35.88 1.62
C PRO A 110 -3.24 35.98 1.12
N LYS A 111 -2.27 35.48 1.88
CA LYS A 111 -0.83 35.49 1.51
C LYS A 111 -0.49 34.51 0.38
N TRP A 112 -1.35 33.51 0.13
CA TRP A 112 -1.15 32.47 -0.89
C TRP A 112 -2.14 32.61 -2.06
N LEU A 113 -2.97 33.66 -2.04
CA LEU A 113 -3.86 33.96 -3.15
C LEU A 113 -3.06 34.25 -4.43
N GLY A 114 -3.28 33.41 -5.46
CA GLY A 114 -2.57 33.48 -6.73
C GLY A 114 -1.49 32.40 -6.94
N PHE A 115 -0.98 31.77 -5.87
CA PHE A 115 0.08 30.76 -5.94
C PHE A 115 -0.45 29.31 -5.87
N ALA A 116 -1.72 29.09 -6.19
CA ALA A 116 -2.33 27.77 -6.08
C ALA A 116 -1.72 26.76 -7.07
N MET A 117 -1.36 27.19 -8.26
CA MET A 117 -0.79 26.33 -9.29
C MET A 117 0.61 25.85 -8.91
N GLU A 118 1.44 26.75 -8.38
CA GLU A 118 2.79 26.45 -7.91
C GLU A 118 2.76 25.40 -6.77
N GLY A 119 1.83 25.56 -5.84
CA GLY A 119 1.63 24.61 -4.75
C GLY A 119 1.25 23.22 -5.26
N TYR A 120 0.35 23.10 -6.23
CA TYR A 120 -0.01 21.81 -6.82
C TYR A 120 1.12 21.21 -7.64
N ILE A 121 1.88 22.00 -8.39
CA ILE A 121 3.05 21.53 -9.14
C ILE A 121 4.09 20.97 -8.15
N PHE A 122 4.35 21.68 -7.05
CA PHE A 122 5.27 21.22 -6.01
C PHE A 122 4.84 19.87 -5.41
N ALA A 123 3.57 19.74 -5.03
CA ALA A 123 3.04 18.48 -4.52
C ALA A 123 3.11 17.35 -5.57
N ALA A 124 2.77 17.65 -6.83
CA ALA A 124 2.85 16.69 -7.91
C ALA A 124 4.28 16.15 -8.13
N ILE A 125 5.28 17.03 -8.04
CA ILE A 125 6.69 16.63 -8.13
C ILE A 125 7.09 15.70 -7.00
N ILE A 126 6.70 16.01 -5.75
CA ILE A 126 6.98 15.15 -4.59
C ILE A 126 6.33 13.78 -4.76
N PHE A 127 5.04 13.73 -5.09
CA PHE A 127 4.34 12.46 -5.33
C PHE A 127 4.96 11.68 -6.49
N TRP A 128 5.34 12.36 -7.57
CA TRP A 128 5.99 11.73 -8.71
C TRP A 128 7.32 11.07 -8.31
N ILE A 129 8.17 11.77 -7.54
CA ILE A 129 9.46 11.23 -7.07
C ILE A 129 9.23 9.98 -6.22
N ILE A 130 8.30 10.02 -5.26
CA ILE A 130 7.98 8.90 -4.38
C ILE A 130 7.46 7.71 -5.20
N CYS A 131 6.45 7.94 -6.05
CA CYS A 131 5.86 6.91 -6.89
C CYS A 131 6.87 6.31 -7.88
N TYR A 132 7.74 7.14 -8.46
CA TYR A 132 8.80 6.68 -9.37
C TYR A 132 9.81 5.79 -8.65
N ALA A 133 10.29 6.20 -7.47
CA ALA A 133 11.22 5.42 -6.67
C ALA A 133 10.64 4.06 -6.27
N MET A 134 9.39 4.04 -5.80
CA MET A 134 8.69 2.81 -5.42
C MET A 134 8.42 1.91 -6.63
N SER A 135 8.00 2.49 -7.77
CA SER A 135 7.75 1.74 -9.01
C SER A 135 9.03 1.09 -9.53
N LYS A 136 10.14 1.82 -9.51
CA LYS A 136 11.45 1.29 -9.90
C LYS A 136 11.90 0.16 -8.96
N TYR A 137 11.68 0.32 -7.66
CA TYR A 137 11.98 -0.71 -6.68
C TYR A 137 11.15 -1.99 -6.91
N SER A 138 9.83 -1.85 -7.13
CA SER A 138 8.94 -2.97 -7.43
C SER A 138 9.33 -3.68 -8.72
N TYR A 139 9.66 -2.93 -9.77
CA TYR A 139 10.14 -3.48 -11.03
C TYR A 139 11.44 -4.28 -10.86
N ASN A 140 12.40 -3.76 -10.10
CA ASN A 140 13.65 -4.47 -9.82
C ASN A 140 13.42 -5.76 -9.04
N LEU A 141 12.49 -5.77 -8.09
CA LEU A 141 12.09 -6.99 -7.38
C LEU A 141 11.48 -8.02 -8.34
N GLU A 142 10.58 -7.59 -9.21
CA GLU A 142 9.96 -8.47 -10.21
C GLU A 142 11.01 -9.12 -11.13
N GLN A 143 11.96 -8.34 -11.64
CA GLN A 143 13.03 -8.84 -12.49
C GLN A 143 13.93 -9.83 -11.75
N LYS A 144 14.30 -9.54 -10.51
CA LYS A 144 15.12 -10.43 -9.69
C LYS A 144 14.48 -11.80 -9.52
N TYR A 145 13.18 -11.84 -9.23
CA TYR A 145 12.47 -13.11 -9.01
C TYR A 145 12.01 -13.81 -10.30
N LYS A 146 11.94 -13.09 -11.44
CA LYS A 146 11.76 -13.71 -12.77
C LYS A 146 12.99 -14.49 -13.23
N THR A 147 14.18 -13.98 -12.96
CA THR A 147 15.46 -14.58 -13.42
C THR A 147 15.80 -15.88 -12.66
N GLU A 148 15.18 -16.10 -11.49
CA GLU A 148 15.38 -17.33 -10.70
C GLU A 148 14.41 -18.48 -11.07
N ARG A 149 13.65 -18.34 -12.17
CA ARG A 149 12.81 -19.39 -12.77
C ARG A 149 13.56 -20.10 -13.87
#